data_dc8dfa6461b76a4ef6f600fdf50704f5
#
_entry.id   dc8dfa6461b76a4ef6f600fdf50704f5
#
_cell.length_a   1.000
_cell.length_b   1.000
_cell.length_c   1.000
_cell.angle_alpha   90.00
_cell.angle_beta   90.00
_cell.angle_gamma   90.00
#
_symmetry.space_group_name_H-M   'P 1'
#
loop_
_entity.id
_entity.type
_entity.pdbx_description
1 polymer ?
#
loop_
_entity_poly.entity_id
_entity_poly.type
_entity_poly.pdbx_seq_one_letter_code
_entity_poly.pdbx_strand_id
1 'polypeptide(L)'
;MPIGLYSGGFTGIAQLIKLFLTEIVGLKVSEQVDLTGIIFWCINIPLFGLGYTSIGKKFLYRTLIAVSIQSVLLAVIPAPSGPLVDDILLNCIIGGALSGFGVGVTLRAGGSGGGLDIVGMYCTKKYPDFSVGKLSILINLLIYGIAAYRYDLSVAAYSMVFCIASGIVVDRVHYQNIKVSAFIVTDNKNIGTIINQKIGRGVTSWNGWGEYSHKDEIIHMVVVNKFELQTLKKLVYQEDPDAFVQVISPNMVIGNFEKRLEVM
;
A
#
# COMPACT_ATOMS: atom_id res chain seq x y z
N MET A 1 13.81 -18.19 -0.48
CA MET A 1 14.46 -17.48 0.66
C MET A 1 15.42 -18.44 1.35
N PRO A 2 16.60 -18.03 1.81
CA PRO A 2 17.62 -18.94 2.36
C PRO A 2 17.18 -19.72 3.60
N ILE A 3 16.16 -19.24 4.30
CA ILE A 3 15.61 -19.87 5.52
C ILE A 3 14.27 -20.59 5.24
N GLY A 4 13.93 -20.89 3.99
CA GLY A 4 12.72 -21.63 3.64
C GLY A 4 11.40 -20.90 3.94
N LEU A 5 11.42 -19.58 4.17
CA LEU A 5 10.23 -18.80 4.50
C LEU A 5 9.30 -18.66 3.29
N TYR A 6 8.01 -18.57 3.58
CA TYR A 6 6.98 -18.25 2.62
C TYR A 6 6.58 -16.79 2.71
N SER A 7 6.50 -16.12 1.56
CA SER A 7 5.91 -14.79 1.47
C SER A 7 4.39 -14.88 1.61
N GLY A 8 3.76 -13.78 1.99
CA GLY A 8 2.30 -13.66 1.93
C GLY A 8 1.79 -13.39 0.51
N GLY A 9 0.47 -13.49 0.35
CA GLY A 9 -0.22 -13.12 -0.87
C GLY A 9 0.14 -13.95 -2.10
N PHE A 10 0.15 -13.32 -3.27
CA PHE A 10 0.37 -14.04 -4.55
C PHE A 10 1.81 -14.54 -4.73
N THR A 11 2.79 -13.91 -4.09
CA THR A 11 4.16 -14.43 -4.08
C THR A 11 4.21 -15.76 -3.33
N GLY A 12 3.51 -15.87 -2.19
CA GLY A 12 3.37 -17.14 -1.47
C GLY A 12 2.62 -18.20 -2.27
N ILE A 13 1.56 -17.81 -3.00
CA ILE A 13 0.88 -18.73 -3.94
C ILE A 13 1.85 -19.22 -5.01
N ALA A 14 2.67 -18.34 -5.59
CA ALA A 14 3.67 -18.74 -6.59
C ALA A 14 4.69 -19.73 -6.01
N GLN A 15 5.12 -19.53 -4.74
CA GLN A 15 6.00 -20.48 -4.05
C GLN A 15 5.35 -21.83 -3.82
N LEU A 16 4.05 -21.88 -3.45
CA LEU A 16 3.31 -23.15 -3.31
C LEU A 16 3.12 -23.87 -4.65
N ILE A 17 2.83 -23.12 -5.73
CA ILE A 17 2.73 -23.71 -7.08
C ILE A 17 4.09 -24.27 -7.51
N LYS A 18 5.19 -23.55 -7.26
CA LYS A 18 6.54 -24.06 -7.51
C LYS A 18 6.78 -25.36 -6.75
N LEU A 19 6.46 -25.40 -5.45
CA LEU A 19 6.59 -26.61 -4.63
C LEU A 19 5.81 -27.79 -5.24
N PHE A 20 4.57 -27.55 -5.64
CA PHE A 20 3.74 -28.56 -6.30
C PHE A 20 4.36 -29.07 -7.59
N LEU A 21 4.83 -28.18 -8.46
CA LEU A 21 5.45 -28.55 -9.74
C LEU A 21 6.76 -29.32 -9.57
N THR A 22 7.58 -28.94 -8.61
CA THR A 22 8.90 -29.56 -8.41
C THR A 22 8.82 -30.87 -7.64
N GLU A 23 8.01 -30.97 -6.60
CA GLU A 23 7.97 -32.14 -5.72
C GLU A 23 6.90 -33.17 -6.12
N ILE A 24 5.73 -32.74 -6.61
CA ILE A 24 4.64 -33.67 -6.95
C ILE A 24 4.66 -34.04 -8.44
N VAL A 25 4.85 -33.04 -9.32
CA VAL A 25 4.91 -33.28 -10.77
C VAL A 25 6.30 -33.77 -11.19
N GLY A 26 7.35 -33.53 -10.37
CA GLY A 26 8.71 -33.94 -10.63
C GLY A 26 9.43 -33.13 -11.72
N LEU A 27 9.02 -31.85 -11.87
CA LEU A 27 9.57 -30.95 -12.89
C LEU A 27 11.03 -30.60 -12.53
N LYS A 28 11.98 -31.08 -13.31
CA LYS A 28 13.40 -30.74 -13.13
C LYS A 28 13.67 -29.36 -13.71
N VAL A 29 14.03 -28.44 -12.86
CA VAL A 29 14.37 -27.07 -13.24
C VAL A 29 15.85 -26.82 -13.00
N SER A 30 16.47 -26.04 -13.88
CA SER A 30 17.86 -25.61 -13.70
C SER A 30 17.99 -24.81 -12.38
N GLU A 31 19.02 -25.08 -11.60
CA GLU A 31 19.32 -24.39 -10.36
C GLU A 31 19.59 -22.88 -10.54
N GLN A 32 19.84 -22.46 -11.80
CA GLN A 32 20.15 -21.07 -12.14
C GLN A 32 18.92 -20.17 -12.25
N VAL A 33 17.70 -20.74 -12.37
CA VAL A 33 16.46 -19.95 -12.55
C VAL A 33 15.42 -20.34 -11.51
N ASP A 34 15.00 -19.37 -10.71
CA ASP A 34 13.91 -19.60 -9.76
C ASP A 34 12.54 -19.46 -10.45
N LEU A 35 11.81 -20.59 -10.54
CA LEU A 35 10.46 -20.64 -11.12
C LEU A 35 9.46 -19.71 -10.43
N THR A 36 9.71 -19.31 -9.19
CA THR A 36 8.80 -18.43 -8.43
C THR A 36 8.52 -17.14 -9.19
N GLY A 37 9.55 -16.53 -9.78
CA GLY A 37 9.40 -15.30 -10.56
C GLY A 37 8.53 -15.48 -11.80
N ILE A 38 8.74 -16.57 -12.54
CA ILE A 38 7.98 -16.89 -13.75
C ILE A 38 6.52 -17.17 -13.40
N ILE A 39 6.28 -18.01 -12.40
CA ILE A 39 4.93 -18.34 -11.93
C ILE A 39 4.23 -17.09 -11.44
N PHE A 40 4.91 -16.25 -10.66
CA PHE A 40 4.38 -14.99 -10.16
C PHE A 40 3.95 -14.06 -11.29
N TRP A 41 4.74 -13.97 -12.37
CA TRP A 41 4.36 -13.18 -13.53
C TRP A 41 3.13 -13.75 -14.23
N CYS A 42 3.09 -15.07 -14.46
CA CYS A 42 1.98 -15.76 -15.13
C CYS A 42 0.65 -15.60 -14.40
N ILE A 43 0.63 -15.74 -13.07
CA ILE A 43 -0.60 -15.58 -12.28
C ILE A 43 -1.09 -14.11 -12.21
N ASN A 44 -0.22 -13.15 -12.51
CA ASN A 44 -0.60 -11.73 -12.62
C ASN A 44 -1.21 -11.36 -13.99
N ILE A 45 -1.03 -12.16 -15.04
CA ILE A 45 -1.61 -11.86 -16.38
C ILE A 45 -3.12 -11.59 -16.33
N PRO A 46 -3.95 -12.48 -15.74
CA PRO A 46 -5.39 -12.21 -15.66
C PRO A 46 -5.72 -10.98 -14.80
N LEU A 47 -4.89 -10.68 -13.79
CA LEU A 47 -5.09 -9.52 -12.93
C LEU A 47 -4.78 -8.20 -13.65
N PHE A 48 -3.87 -8.21 -14.62
CA PHE A 48 -3.63 -7.03 -15.47
C PHE A 48 -4.89 -6.67 -16.27
N GLY A 49 -5.65 -7.66 -16.76
CA GLY A 49 -6.94 -7.42 -17.40
C GLY A 49 -7.95 -6.76 -16.46
N LEU A 50 -8.03 -7.20 -15.21
CA LEU A 50 -8.87 -6.58 -14.18
C LEU A 50 -8.40 -5.14 -13.85
N GLY A 51 -7.11 -4.93 -13.74
CA GLY A 51 -6.52 -3.61 -13.50
C GLY A 51 -6.83 -2.62 -14.64
N TYR A 52 -6.74 -3.08 -15.89
CA TYR A 52 -7.04 -2.26 -17.08
C TYR A 52 -8.49 -1.75 -17.09
N THR A 53 -9.43 -2.67 -16.88
CA THR A 53 -10.87 -2.37 -16.99
C THR A 53 -11.41 -1.58 -15.81
N SER A 54 -10.81 -1.73 -14.61
CA SER A 54 -11.42 -1.26 -13.39
C SER A 54 -10.71 -0.09 -12.72
N ILE A 55 -9.39 0.04 -12.91
CA ILE A 55 -8.59 1.04 -12.18
C ILE A 55 -8.12 2.14 -13.14
N GLY A 56 -7.44 1.80 -14.21
CA GLY A 56 -7.01 2.74 -15.23
C GLY A 56 -5.67 2.39 -15.89
N LYS A 57 -5.44 2.98 -17.08
CA LYS A 57 -4.26 2.68 -17.91
C LYS A 57 -2.92 3.05 -17.25
N LYS A 58 -2.87 4.17 -16.54
CA LYS A 58 -1.66 4.68 -15.88
C LYS A 58 -1.21 3.76 -14.73
N PHE A 59 -2.18 3.32 -13.92
CA PHE A 59 -1.96 2.33 -12.87
C PHE A 59 -1.46 1.00 -13.45
N LEU A 60 -2.13 0.49 -14.50
CA LEU A 60 -1.74 -0.77 -15.14
C LEU A 60 -0.31 -0.71 -15.66
N TYR A 61 0.08 0.37 -16.37
CA TYR A 61 1.43 0.50 -16.93
C TYR A 61 2.50 0.46 -15.83
N ARG A 62 2.31 1.20 -14.73
CA ARG A 62 3.23 1.21 -13.59
C ARG A 62 3.29 -0.15 -12.89
N THR A 63 2.15 -0.80 -12.73
CA THR A 63 2.06 -2.15 -12.14
C THR A 63 2.74 -3.19 -13.03
N LEU A 64 2.56 -3.13 -14.33
CA LEU A 64 3.20 -4.02 -15.29
C LEU A 64 4.74 -3.93 -15.21
N ILE A 65 5.27 -2.70 -15.16
CA ILE A 65 6.71 -2.47 -14.98
C ILE A 65 7.18 -3.06 -13.64
N ALA A 66 6.49 -2.73 -12.54
CA ALA A 66 6.89 -3.18 -11.21
C ALA A 66 6.88 -4.72 -11.10
N VAL A 67 5.79 -5.37 -11.53
CA VAL A 67 5.66 -6.82 -11.51
C VAL A 67 6.68 -7.50 -12.44
N SER A 68 6.94 -6.95 -13.62
CA SER A 68 7.93 -7.50 -14.55
C SER A 68 9.35 -7.43 -13.97
N ILE A 69 9.74 -6.29 -13.42
CA ILE A 69 11.05 -6.13 -12.76
C ILE A 69 11.15 -7.09 -11.57
N GLN A 70 10.14 -7.14 -10.71
CA GLN A 70 10.12 -8.05 -9.56
C GLN A 70 10.24 -9.52 -10.00
N SER A 71 9.51 -9.94 -11.04
CA SER A 71 9.53 -11.29 -11.56
C SER A 71 10.91 -11.68 -12.12
N VAL A 72 11.53 -10.78 -12.88
CA VAL A 72 12.88 -10.98 -13.41
C VAL A 72 13.89 -11.09 -12.26
N LEU A 73 13.85 -10.19 -11.30
CA LEU A 73 14.77 -10.22 -10.16
C LEU A 73 14.60 -11.50 -9.34
N LEU A 74 13.35 -11.94 -9.10
CA LEU A 74 13.07 -13.21 -8.41
C LEU A 74 13.58 -14.44 -9.19
N ALA A 75 13.58 -14.39 -10.52
CA ALA A 75 14.03 -15.50 -11.35
C ALA A 75 15.57 -15.56 -11.49
N VAL A 76 16.24 -14.40 -11.53
CA VAL A 76 17.66 -14.29 -11.87
C VAL A 76 18.57 -14.16 -10.65
N ILE A 77 18.12 -13.50 -9.59
CA ILE A 77 18.93 -13.32 -8.37
C ILE A 77 18.93 -14.63 -7.59
N PRO A 78 20.12 -15.30 -7.47
CA PRO A 78 20.20 -16.53 -6.70
C PRO A 78 19.93 -16.25 -5.23
N ALA A 79 19.25 -17.19 -4.56
CA ALA A 79 19.14 -17.12 -3.11
C ALA A 79 20.53 -17.21 -2.49
N PRO A 80 20.87 -16.33 -1.54
CA PRO A 80 22.15 -16.40 -0.84
C PRO A 80 22.29 -17.76 -0.12
N SER A 81 23.50 -18.23 0.02
CA SER A 81 23.83 -19.54 0.62
C SER A 81 23.53 -19.62 2.14
N GLY A 82 23.27 -18.49 2.77
CA GLY A 82 22.95 -18.44 4.20
C GLY A 82 22.14 -17.20 4.57
N PRO A 83 21.67 -17.14 5.83
CA PRO A 83 20.96 -15.98 6.36
C PRO A 83 21.91 -14.77 6.47
N LEU A 84 21.33 -13.56 6.47
CA LEU A 84 22.08 -12.31 6.64
C LEU A 84 22.70 -12.21 8.03
N VAL A 85 22.01 -12.73 9.02
CA VAL A 85 22.41 -12.80 10.45
C VAL A 85 22.04 -14.19 10.97
N ASP A 86 22.72 -14.68 11.99
CA ASP A 86 22.45 -16.02 12.56
C ASP A 86 21.06 -16.13 13.22
N ASP A 87 20.49 -15.01 13.67
CA ASP A 87 19.16 -14.95 14.25
C ASP A 87 18.06 -14.93 13.17
N ILE A 88 17.25 -15.99 13.12
CA ILE A 88 16.16 -16.17 12.16
C ILE A 88 15.08 -15.08 12.35
N LEU A 89 14.73 -14.72 13.58
CA LEU A 89 13.72 -13.72 13.87
C LEU A 89 14.15 -12.34 13.33
N LEU A 90 15.41 -11.99 13.56
CA LEU A 90 15.96 -10.73 13.06
C LEU A 90 15.98 -10.70 11.51
N ASN A 91 16.31 -11.81 10.86
CA ASN A 91 16.22 -11.91 9.39
C ASN A 91 14.78 -11.72 8.88
N CYS A 92 13.78 -12.25 9.59
CA CYS A 92 12.37 -12.08 9.24
C CYS A 92 11.94 -10.60 9.33
N ILE A 93 12.36 -9.92 10.39
CA ILE A 93 12.04 -8.51 10.62
C ILE A 93 12.71 -7.63 9.55
N ILE A 94 14.01 -7.80 9.33
CA ILE A 94 14.78 -7.03 8.34
C ILE A 94 14.24 -7.29 6.92
N GLY A 95 14.09 -8.56 6.55
CA GLY A 95 13.60 -8.94 5.23
C GLY A 95 12.16 -8.46 4.99
N GLY A 96 11.29 -8.59 6.01
CA GLY A 96 9.93 -8.06 5.99
C GLY A 96 9.90 -6.53 5.83
N ALA A 97 10.73 -5.82 6.57
CA ALA A 97 10.82 -4.36 6.48
C ALA A 97 11.29 -3.89 5.10
N LEU A 98 12.33 -4.50 4.54
CA LEU A 98 12.83 -4.19 3.18
C LEU A 98 11.78 -4.49 2.11
N SER A 99 11.13 -5.65 2.20
CA SER A 99 10.04 -6.03 1.29
C SER A 99 8.88 -5.05 1.38
N GLY A 100 8.44 -4.71 2.59
CA GLY A 100 7.37 -3.76 2.85
C GLY A 100 7.68 -2.35 2.35
N PHE A 101 8.93 -1.92 2.47
CA PHE A 101 9.39 -0.65 1.93
C PHE A 101 9.26 -0.62 0.40
N GLY A 102 9.73 -1.66 -0.30
CA GLY A 102 9.63 -1.78 -1.75
C GLY A 102 8.18 -1.75 -2.25
N VAL A 103 7.29 -2.53 -1.62
CA VAL A 103 5.85 -2.54 -1.93
C VAL A 103 5.23 -1.17 -1.65
N GLY A 104 5.52 -0.57 -0.49
CA GLY A 104 5.00 0.75 -0.10
C GLY A 104 5.40 1.86 -1.08
N VAL A 105 6.65 1.87 -1.55
CA VAL A 105 7.13 2.83 -2.57
C VAL A 105 6.42 2.60 -3.91
N THR A 106 6.22 1.35 -4.32
CA THR A 106 5.50 1.01 -5.56
C THR A 106 4.05 1.51 -5.52
N LEU A 107 3.36 1.25 -4.42
CA LEU A 107 2.00 1.74 -4.19
C LEU A 107 1.97 3.28 -4.15
N ARG A 108 2.93 3.91 -3.50
CA ARG A 108 3.07 5.36 -3.45
C ARG A 108 3.29 5.97 -4.83
N ALA A 109 4.00 5.28 -5.71
CA ALA A 109 4.17 5.70 -7.11
C ALA A 109 2.89 5.51 -7.96
N GLY A 110 1.77 5.06 -7.38
CA GLY A 110 0.50 4.81 -8.08
C GLY A 110 0.53 3.56 -8.96
N GLY A 111 1.39 2.60 -8.63
CA GLY A 111 1.41 1.24 -9.15
C GLY A 111 1.01 0.23 -8.08
N SER A 112 1.30 -1.04 -8.32
CA SER A 112 1.11 -2.15 -7.38
C SER A 112 2.22 -3.18 -7.55
N GLY A 113 2.52 -3.93 -6.50
CA GLY A 113 3.33 -5.15 -6.59
C GLY A 113 2.60 -6.34 -7.23
N GLY A 114 1.40 -6.13 -7.76
CA GLY A 114 0.56 -7.20 -8.34
C GLY A 114 -0.29 -7.93 -7.28
N GLY A 115 -0.87 -9.06 -7.70
CA GLY A 115 -1.56 -9.97 -6.79
C GLY A 115 -2.73 -9.37 -6.05
N LEU A 116 -2.69 -9.50 -4.70
CA LEU A 116 -3.77 -9.07 -3.82
C LEU A 116 -4.09 -7.58 -3.91
N ASP A 117 -3.13 -6.73 -4.24
CA ASP A 117 -3.35 -5.29 -4.34
C ASP A 117 -4.32 -4.99 -5.50
N ILE A 118 -4.13 -5.63 -6.67
CA ILE A 118 -5.02 -5.45 -7.83
C ILE A 118 -6.41 -5.99 -7.51
N VAL A 119 -6.48 -7.20 -6.94
CA VAL A 119 -7.75 -7.83 -6.54
C VAL A 119 -8.46 -6.97 -5.51
N GLY A 120 -7.72 -6.48 -4.51
CA GLY A 120 -8.24 -5.62 -3.46
C GLY A 120 -8.84 -4.32 -4.01
N MET A 121 -8.12 -3.65 -4.89
CA MET A 121 -8.61 -2.41 -5.52
C MET A 121 -9.83 -2.65 -6.40
N TYR A 122 -9.86 -3.75 -7.16
CA TYR A 122 -11.01 -4.14 -7.95
C TYR A 122 -12.24 -4.41 -7.08
N CYS A 123 -12.08 -5.26 -6.06
CA CYS A 123 -13.18 -5.66 -5.20
C CYS A 123 -13.73 -4.51 -4.36
N THR A 124 -12.87 -3.64 -3.81
CA THR A 124 -13.31 -2.44 -3.05
C THR A 124 -14.07 -1.45 -3.92
N LYS A 125 -13.76 -1.38 -5.21
CA LYS A 125 -14.52 -0.54 -6.15
C LYS A 125 -15.89 -1.11 -6.48
N LYS A 126 -15.98 -2.45 -6.60
CA LYS A 126 -17.20 -3.14 -7.01
C LYS A 126 -18.13 -3.48 -5.85
N TYR A 127 -17.57 -3.76 -4.69
CA TYR A 127 -18.30 -4.20 -3.50
C TYR A 127 -17.94 -3.29 -2.31
N PRO A 128 -18.83 -2.38 -1.87
CA PRO A 128 -18.55 -1.40 -0.81
C PRO A 128 -18.10 -2.01 0.52
N ASP A 129 -18.64 -3.18 0.87
CA ASP A 129 -18.38 -3.87 2.14
C ASP A 129 -17.20 -4.86 2.06
N PHE A 130 -16.52 -4.92 0.92
CA PHE A 130 -15.41 -5.84 0.73
C PHE A 130 -14.18 -5.44 1.55
N SER A 131 -13.67 -6.37 2.33
CA SER A 131 -12.45 -6.17 3.12
C SER A 131 -11.25 -6.89 2.49
N VAL A 132 -10.33 -6.11 1.93
CA VAL A 132 -9.05 -6.62 1.42
C VAL A 132 -8.25 -7.32 2.51
N GLY A 133 -8.33 -6.80 3.75
CA GLY A 133 -7.65 -7.40 4.90
C GLY A 133 -8.16 -8.80 5.21
N LYS A 134 -9.49 -9.03 5.18
CA LYS A 134 -10.07 -10.37 5.39
C LYS A 134 -9.61 -11.35 4.32
N LEU A 135 -9.60 -10.94 3.05
CA LEU A 135 -9.11 -11.77 1.95
C LEU A 135 -7.62 -12.11 2.12
N SER A 136 -6.82 -11.10 2.46
CA SER A 136 -5.38 -11.29 2.72
C SER A 136 -5.13 -12.27 3.88
N ILE A 137 -5.86 -12.14 4.99
CA ILE A 137 -5.77 -13.06 6.13
C ILE A 137 -6.12 -14.48 5.69
N LEU A 138 -7.21 -14.66 4.94
CA LEU A 138 -7.63 -15.99 4.48
C LEU A 138 -6.56 -16.65 3.59
N ILE A 139 -6.04 -15.92 2.62
CA ILE A 139 -4.99 -16.41 1.71
C ILE A 139 -3.71 -16.75 2.49
N ASN A 140 -3.28 -15.86 3.39
CA ASN A 140 -2.09 -16.09 4.20
C ASN A 140 -2.25 -17.27 5.16
N LEU A 141 -3.46 -17.46 5.73
CA LEU A 141 -3.76 -18.62 6.58
C LEU A 141 -3.62 -19.93 5.80
N LEU A 142 -4.09 -19.97 4.54
CA LEU A 142 -3.93 -21.13 3.68
C LEU A 142 -2.46 -21.40 3.35
N ILE A 143 -1.70 -20.35 2.96
CA ILE A 143 -0.28 -20.48 2.62
C ILE A 143 0.52 -21.00 3.82
N TYR A 144 0.35 -20.36 4.98
CA TYR A 144 1.11 -20.73 6.18
C TYR A 144 0.63 -22.04 6.80
N GLY A 145 -0.66 -22.39 6.66
CA GLY A 145 -1.19 -23.69 7.05
C GLY A 145 -0.54 -24.81 6.23
N ILE A 146 -0.43 -24.67 4.92
CA ILE A 146 0.26 -25.62 4.04
C ILE A 146 1.75 -25.70 4.40
N ALA A 147 2.40 -24.54 4.63
CA ALA A 147 3.81 -24.50 5.03
C ALA A 147 4.06 -25.22 6.37
N ALA A 148 3.19 -24.99 7.36
CA ALA A 148 3.26 -25.67 8.66
C ALA A 148 3.08 -27.19 8.56
N TYR A 149 2.14 -27.63 7.72
CA TYR A 149 1.89 -29.07 7.50
C TYR A 149 3.05 -29.75 6.76
N ARG A 150 3.65 -29.05 5.80
CA ARG A 150 4.68 -29.63 4.90
C ARG A 150 6.08 -29.62 5.51
N TYR A 151 6.41 -28.61 6.30
CA TYR A 151 7.75 -28.42 6.86
C TYR A 151 7.72 -28.48 8.38
N ASP A 152 7.41 -27.34 9.03
CA ASP A 152 7.35 -27.20 10.47
C ASP A 152 6.51 -25.98 10.85
N LEU A 153 5.90 -25.99 12.02
CA LEU A 153 5.18 -24.87 12.60
C LEU A 153 6.07 -23.62 12.72
N SER A 154 7.36 -23.81 12.96
CA SER A 154 8.36 -22.72 13.04
C SER A 154 8.44 -21.93 11.73
N VAL A 155 8.42 -22.61 10.58
CA VAL A 155 8.43 -21.95 9.24
C VAL A 155 7.23 -21.06 9.07
N ALA A 156 6.04 -21.54 9.45
CA ALA A 156 4.82 -20.75 9.39
C ALA A 156 4.88 -19.54 10.33
N ALA A 157 5.34 -19.72 11.59
CA ALA A 157 5.47 -18.66 12.57
C ALA A 157 6.44 -17.55 12.10
N TYR A 158 7.63 -17.92 11.63
CA TYR A 158 8.59 -16.95 11.10
C TYR A 158 8.09 -16.25 9.82
N SER A 159 7.36 -16.96 8.96
CA SER A 159 6.72 -16.37 7.79
C SER A 159 5.64 -15.34 8.16
N MET A 160 4.88 -15.60 9.24
CA MET A 160 3.95 -14.61 9.79
C MET A 160 4.66 -13.37 10.31
N VAL A 161 5.76 -13.52 11.03
CA VAL A 161 6.58 -12.38 11.52
C VAL A 161 7.07 -11.54 10.35
N PHE A 162 7.60 -12.17 9.30
CA PHE A 162 8.01 -11.49 8.07
C PHE A 162 6.84 -10.70 7.45
N CYS A 163 5.67 -11.32 7.34
CA CYS A 163 4.48 -10.70 6.75
C CYS A 163 3.98 -9.50 7.59
N ILE A 164 3.96 -9.63 8.91
CA ILE A 164 3.57 -8.56 9.83
C ILE A 164 4.55 -7.39 9.73
N ALA A 165 5.86 -7.65 9.77
CA ALA A 165 6.88 -6.62 9.62
C ALA A 165 6.74 -5.88 8.28
N SER A 166 6.51 -6.62 7.19
CA SER A 166 6.27 -6.05 5.86
C SER A 166 5.01 -5.16 5.85
N GLY A 167 3.89 -5.64 6.38
CA GLY A 167 2.64 -4.90 6.43
C GLY A 167 2.75 -3.58 7.19
N ILE A 168 3.40 -3.59 8.37
CA ILE A 168 3.63 -2.37 9.17
C ILE A 168 4.41 -1.32 8.37
N VAL A 169 5.42 -1.75 7.61
CA VAL A 169 6.25 -0.82 6.81
C VAL A 169 5.48 -0.34 5.58
N VAL A 170 4.74 -1.22 4.89
CA VAL A 170 3.84 -0.83 3.78
C VAL A 170 2.90 0.28 4.22
N ASP A 171 2.21 0.10 5.34
CA ASP A 171 1.24 1.08 5.85
C ASP A 171 1.90 2.43 6.18
N ARG A 172 3.14 2.42 6.63
CA ARG A 172 3.88 3.65 6.94
C ARG A 172 4.42 4.36 5.68
N VAL A 173 4.77 3.62 4.66
CA VAL A 173 5.33 4.17 3.39
C VAL A 173 4.22 4.56 2.44
N HIS A 174 3.12 3.80 2.41
CA HIS A 174 1.96 4.03 1.55
C HIS A 174 0.96 5.00 2.19
N TYR A 175 1.24 6.29 2.13
CA TYR A 175 0.39 7.35 2.72
C TYR A 175 -0.85 7.73 1.87
N GLN A 176 -1.08 7.14 0.69
CA GLN A 176 -2.03 7.67 -0.31
C GLN A 176 -3.51 7.64 0.11
N ASN A 177 -3.91 6.81 1.07
CA ASN A 177 -5.31 6.70 1.49
C ASN A 177 -5.65 7.36 2.84
N ILE A 178 -4.66 7.93 3.53
CA ILE A 178 -4.93 8.60 4.80
C ILE A 178 -5.53 9.97 4.51
N LYS A 179 -6.83 10.08 4.78
CA LYS A 179 -7.55 11.35 4.76
C LYS A 179 -7.33 12.08 6.07
N VAL A 180 -7.21 13.38 5.99
CA VAL A 180 -7.15 14.27 7.14
C VAL A 180 -8.13 15.41 6.94
N SER A 181 -8.79 15.81 8.01
CA SER A 181 -9.61 17.03 8.05
C SER A 181 -8.76 18.14 8.63
N ALA A 182 -8.59 19.22 7.89
CA ALA A 182 -7.93 20.42 8.36
C ALA A 182 -8.98 21.47 8.68
N PHE A 183 -8.90 22.04 9.88
CA PHE A 183 -9.64 23.21 10.31
C PHE A 183 -8.67 24.38 10.31
N ILE A 184 -8.98 25.41 9.55
CA ILE A 184 -8.15 26.59 9.36
C ILE A 184 -8.93 27.77 9.92
N VAL A 185 -8.41 28.37 10.97
CA VAL A 185 -8.97 29.56 11.59
C VAL A 185 -8.15 30.75 11.14
N THR A 186 -8.81 31.76 10.55
CA THR A 186 -8.15 32.89 9.88
C THR A 186 -9.15 34.06 9.76
N ASP A 187 -8.67 35.28 9.63
CA ASP A 187 -9.46 36.43 9.24
C ASP A 187 -9.52 36.64 7.71
N ASN A 188 -8.71 35.94 6.96
CA ASN A 188 -8.65 36.02 5.49
C ASN A 188 -9.76 35.21 4.81
N LYS A 189 -10.79 35.91 4.33
CA LYS A 189 -11.96 35.32 3.63
C LYS A 189 -11.64 34.56 2.34
N ASN A 190 -10.50 34.82 1.74
CA ASN A 190 -10.16 34.28 0.42
C ASN A 190 -9.50 32.89 0.49
N ILE A 191 -9.01 32.45 1.65
CA ILE A 191 -8.30 31.18 1.81
C ILE A 191 -9.13 29.99 1.31
N GLY A 192 -10.42 29.95 1.60
CA GLY A 192 -11.30 28.87 1.13
C GLY A 192 -11.38 28.78 -0.40
N THR A 193 -11.49 29.93 -1.07
CA THR A 193 -11.51 30.01 -2.54
C THR A 193 -10.16 29.57 -3.14
N ILE A 194 -9.06 30.03 -2.55
CA ILE A 194 -7.70 29.68 -3.00
C ILE A 194 -7.44 28.18 -2.86
N ILE A 195 -7.84 27.55 -1.74
CA ILE A 195 -7.75 26.11 -1.53
C ILE A 195 -8.54 25.36 -2.61
N ASN A 196 -9.78 25.80 -2.86
CA ASN A 196 -10.62 25.15 -3.87
C ASN A 196 -9.98 25.25 -5.27
N GLN A 197 -9.44 26.40 -5.64
CA GLN A 197 -8.83 26.61 -6.96
C GLN A 197 -7.48 25.87 -7.14
N LYS A 198 -6.59 25.94 -6.13
CA LYS A 198 -5.22 25.40 -6.23
C LYS A 198 -5.14 23.92 -5.87
N ILE A 199 -5.92 23.43 -4.91
CA ILE A 199 -5.92 22.02 -4.48
C ILE A 199 -7.09 21.25 -5.10
N GLY A 200 -8.15 21.95 -5.52
CA GLY A 200 -9.34 21.36 -6.11
C GLY A 200 -10.16 20.54 -5.10
N ARG A 201 -10.15 20.92 -3.84
CA ARG A 201 -10.94 20.30 -2.76
C ARG A 201 -12.07 21.20 -2.33
N GLY A 202 -13.22 20.61 -2.05
CA GLY A 202 -14.35 21.33 -1.46
C GLY A 202 -13.98 21.85 -0.08
N VAL A 203 -14.31 23.12 0.18
CA VAL A 203 -14.11 23.78 1.46
C VAL A 203 -15.46 24.19 2.00
N THR A 204 -15.72 23.89 3.27
CA THR A 204 -16.88 24.39 4.00
C THR A 204 -16.42 25.46 4.99
N SER A 205 -17.06 26.63 4.96
CA SER A 205 -16.65 27.76 5.77
C SER A 205 -17.83 28.28 6.60
N TRP A 206 -17.53 28.72 7.82
CA TRP A 206 -18.48 29.43 8.70
C TRP A 206 -17.78 30.47 9.50
N ASN A 207 -18.55 31.49 9.96
CA ASN A 207 -18.03 32.55 10.80
C ASN A 207 -17.88 32.06 12.24
N GLY A 208 -16.82 32.49 12.88
CA GLY A 208 -16.51 32.29 14.28
C GLY A 208 -16.17 33.60 14.97
N TRP A 209 -16.04 33.53 16.28
CA TRP A 209 -15.62 34.63 17.12
C TRP A 209 -14.42 34.21 17.96
N GLY A 210 -13.35 34.97 17.90
CA GLY A 210 -12.16 34.74 18.70
C GLY A 210 -12.36 35.33 20.11
N GLU A 211 -12.60 34.51 21.12
CA GLU A 211 -12.82 34.95 22.50
C GLU A 211 -11.59 35.66 23.08
N TYR A 212 -10.40 35.32 22.67
CA TYR A 212 -9.17 35.96 23.11
C TYR A 212 -8.82 37.19 22.26
N SER A 213 -8.94 37.08 20.94
CA SER A 213 -8.61 38.16 20.00
C SER A 213 -9.68 39.25 19.94
N HIS A 214 -10.91 38.93 20.37
CA HIS A 214 -12.12 39.79 20.23
C HIS A 214 -12.35 40.22 18.76
N LYS A 215 -12.10 39.31 17.81
CA LYS A 215 -12.26 39.55 16.38
C LYS A 215 -13.16 38.50 15.72
N ASP A 216 -13.79 38.92 14.62
CA ASP A 216 -14.44 37.99 13.72
C ASP A 216 -13.39 37.12 13.00
N GLU A 217 -13.60 35.84 13.00
CA GLU A 217 -12.74 34.85 12.35
C GLU A 217 -13.58 33.97 11.46
N ILE A 218 -12.94 33.33 10.49
CA ILE A 218 -13.56 32.33 9.61
C ILE A 218 -12.88 31.00 9.84
N ILE A 219 -13.68 29.96 10.01
CA ILE A 219 -13.22 28.60 10.11
C ILE A 219 -13.47 27.93 8.75
N HIS A 220 -12.40 27.50 8.07
CA HIS A 220 -12.46 26.70 6.86
C HIS A 220 -12.18 25.25 7.19
N MET A 221 -13.12 24.35 6.88
CA MET A 221 -12.93 22.90 6.98
C MET A 221 -12.69 22.33 5.58
N VAL A 222 -11.62 21.59 5.43
CA VAL A 222 -11.28 20.88 4.19
C VAL A 222 -10.78 19.47 4.51
N VAL A 223 -11.22 18.50 3.70
CA VAL A 223 -10.70 17.13 3.77
C VAL A 223 -9.70 16.95 2.64
N VAL A 224 -8.48 16.58 2.99
CA VAL A 224 -7.37 16.38 2.05
C VAL A 224 -6.69 15.04 2.31
N ASN A 225 -5.92 14.57 1.35
CA ASN A 225 -4.99 13.46 1.58
C ASN A 225 -3.76 13.95 2.34
N LYS A 226 -3.09 13.06 3.04
CA LYS A 226 -1.88 13.40 3.81
C LYS A 226 -0.77 14.05 2.97
N PHE A 227 -0.72 13.78 1.66
CA PHE A 227 0.19 14.47 0.72
C PHE A 227 -0.22 15.91 0.47
N GLU A 228 -1.50 16.12 0.20
CA GLU A 228 -2.06 17.43 -0.06
C GLU A 228 -1.93 18.34 1.17
N LEU A 229 -1.82 17.75 2.38
CA LEU A 229 -1.66 18.48 3.63
C LEU A 229 -0.43 19.39 3.64
N GLN A 230 0.70 18.94 3.07
CA GLN A 230 1.91 19.78 3.01
C GLN A 230 1.72 20.97 2.06
N THR A 231 1.06 20.73 0.94
CA THR A 231 0.71 21.80 -0.01
C THR A 231 -0.31 22.76 0.60
N LEU A 232 -1.31 22.22 1.30
CA LEU A 232 -2.31 22.99 2.03
C LEU A 232 -1.64 23.91 3.07
N LYS A 233 -0.75 23.37 3.89
CA LYS A 233 -0.03 24.14 4.90
C LYS A 233 0.77 25.29 4.28
N LYS A 234 1.55 25.00 3.23
CA LYS A 234 2.33 26.01 2.52
C LYS A 234 1.43 27.11 1.97
N LEU A 235 0.31 26.72 1.35
CA LEU A 235 -0.64 27.63 0.77
C LEU A 235 -1.26 28.57 1.82
N VAL A 236 -1.73 27.99 2.94
CA VAL A 236 -2.36 28.75 4.02
C VAL A 236 -1.37 29.75 4.61
N TYR A 237 -0.17 29.33 4.98
CA TYR A 237 0.81 30.23 5.60
C TYR A 237 1.44 31.24 4.64
N GLN A 238 1.33 31.04 3.32
CA GLN A 238 1.67 32.06 2.33
C GLN A 238 0.63 33.19 2.26
N GLU A 239 -0.65 32.85 2.43
CA GLU A 239 -1.76 33.79 2.34
C GLU A 239 -2.08 34.45 3.70
N ASP A 240 -1.84 33.75 4.79
CA ASP A 240 -2.00 34.21 6.17
C ASP A 240 -1.01 33.48 7.10
N PRO A 241 0.11 34.15 7.44
CA PRO A 241 1.12 33.57 8.34
C PRO A 241 0.61 33.35 9.78
N ASP A 242 -0.43 34.07 10.20
CA ASP A 242 -0.99 33.99 11.56
C ASP A 242 -2.15 32.98 11.65
N ALA A 243 -2.54 32.35 10.54
CA ALA A 243 -3.60 31.35 10.51
C ALA A 243 -3.31 30.16 11.43
N PHE A 244 -4.31 29.77 12.21
CA PHE A 244 -4.24 28.56 13.03
C PHE A 244 -4.78 27.35 12.25
N VAL A 245 -3.98 26.28 12.15
CA VAL A 245 -4.35 25.07 11.42
C VAL A 245 -4.36 23.86 12.33
N GLN A 246 -5.56 23.34 12.63
CA GLN A 246 -5.75 22.08 13.34
C GLN A 246 -5.97 20.94 12.34
N VAL A 247 -5.24 19.84 12.49
CA VAL A 247 -5.36 18.65 11.64
C VAL A 247 -5.87 17.48 12.45
N ILE A 248 -6.99 16.91 12.01
CA ILE A 248 -7.62 15.75 12.65
C ILE A 248 -7.60 14.59 11.64
N SER A 249 -7.21 13.39 12.09
CA SER A 249 -7.34 12.17 11.29
C SER A 249 -8.72 11.56 11.57
N PRO A 250 -9.70 11.68 10.65
CA PRO A 250 -11.00 11.08 10.85
C PRO A 250 -10.91 9.57 10.70
N ASN A 251 -11.68 8.82 11.50
CA ASN A 251 -11.76 7.36 11.37
C ASN A 251 -12.36 6.94 10.03
N MET A 252 -13.30 7.74 9.50
CA MET A 252 -13.98 7.48 8.23
C MET A 252 -14.46 8.79 7.59
N VAL A 253 -14.38 8.86 6.26
CA VAL A 253 -15.03 9.91 5.46
C VAL A 253 -15.96 9.23 4.47
N ILE A 254 -17.26 9.47 4.59
CA ILE A 254 -18.32 8.93 3.73
C ILE A 254 -18.90 10.08 2.90
N GLY A 255 -19.29 9.80 1.67
CA GLY A 255 -19.92 10.76 0.77
C GLY A 255 -19.04 11.18 -0.39
N ASN A 256 -19.30 12.36 -0.92
CA ASN A 256 -18.74 12.85 -2.18
C ASN A 256 -17.28 13.32 -2.05
N PHE A 257 -16.38 12.39 -1.63
CA PHE A 257 -14.94 12.64 -1.60
C PHE A 257 -14.27 11.91 -2.76
N GLU A 258 -13.79 12.67 -3.74
CA GLU A 258 -13.09 12.12 -4.89
C GLU A 258 -11.74 11.50 -4.48
N LYS A 259 -11.58 10.21 -4.74
CA LYS A 259 -10.30 9.51 -4.56
C LYS A 259 -9.38 9.87 -5.71
N ARG A 260 -8.50 10.83 -5.52
CA ARG A 260 -7.45 11.15 -6.50
C ARG A 260 -6.25 10.27 -6.22
N LEU A 261 -5.97 9.35 -7.15
CA LEU A 261 -4.79 8.48 -7.14
C LEU A 261 -3.61 9.12 -7.90
N GLU A 262 -3.78 10.34 -8.41
CA GLU A 262 -2.74 11.02 -9.17
C GLU A 262 -1.98 12.02 -8.29
N VAL A 263 -0.68 11.79 -8.19
CA VAL A 263 0.29 12.82 -7.78
C VAL A 263 0.40 13.76 -8.97
N MET A 264 0.06 15.04 -8.80
CA MET A 264 0.39 16.07 -9.77
C MET A 264 1.91 16.20 -9.91
#